data_f0c37847308dadbee86ea1524cb3a878
#
_entry.id   f0c37847308dadbee86ea1524cb3a878
#
_cell.length_a   1.000
_cell.length_b   1.000
_cell.length_c   1.000
_cell.angle_alpha   90.00
_cell.angle_beta   90.00
_cell.angle_gamma   90.00
#
_symmetry.space_group_name_H-M   'P 1'
#
loop_
_entity.id
_entity.type
_entity.pdbx_description
1 polymer ?
#
loop_
_entity_poly.entity_id
_entity_poly.type
_entity_poly.pdbx_seq_one_letter_code
_entity_poly.pdbx_strand_id
1 'polypeptide(L)' 'NAAMPVKNIDYNLSFRGAKKILIENFERDFIKKKLEECDGNISRAAEALDMHRQNLQQKIRELRINKERDYHE' A
#
# COMPACT_ATOMS: atom_id res chain seq x y z
N ASN A 1 4.76 8.55 -22.83
CA ASN A 1 4.58 8.00 -21.53
C ASN A 1 3.12 7.90 -21.17
N ALA A 2 2.78 6.78 -20.78
CA ALA A 2 1.42 6.53 -20.40
C ALA A 2 1.28 6.86 -18.94
N ALA A 3 0.88 8.06 -18.67
CA ALA A 3 0.53 8.38 -17.31
C ALA A 3 -0.59 7.45 -16.91
N MET A 4 -0.47 6.86 -15.77
CA MET A 4 -1.56 6.07 -15.25
C MET A 4 -2.75 7.00 -14.99
N PRO A 5 -3.92 6.63 -15.48
CA PRO A 5 -5.07 7.48 -15.20
C PRO A 5 -5.32 7.50 -13.70
N VAL A 6 -5.47 8.70 -13.19
CA VAL A 6 -5.80 8.87 -11.79
C VAL A 6 -7.30 8.86 -11.69
N LYS A 7 -7.84 7.84 -11.02
CA LYS A 7 -9.27 7.66 -10.89
C LYS A 7 -9.73 8.00 -9.49
N ASN A 8 -10.99 8.35 -9.40
CA ASN A 8 -11.67 8.50 -8.11
C ASN A 8 -11.10 9.64 -7.27
N ILE A 9 -10.66 10.69 -7.94
CA ILE A 9 -10.25 11.88 -7.20
C ILE A 9 -11.48 12.68 -6.84
N ASP A 10 -11.63 12.97 -5.56
CA ASP A 10 -12.72 13.81 -5.08
C ASP A 10 -12.24 15.25 -5.08
N TYR A 11 -12.69 16.00 -6.06
CA TYR A 11 -12.26 17.39 -6.22
C TYR A 11 -12.92 18.32 -5.21
N ASN A 12 -13.83 17.81 -4.39
CA ASN A 12 -14.39 18.56 -3.28
C ASN A 12 -13.49 18.59 -2.05
N LEU A 13 -12.47 17.73 -2.03
CA LEU A 13 -11.53 17.73 -0.93
C LEU A 13 -10.46 18.79 -1.16
N SER A 14 -9.78 19.18 -0.06
CA SER A 14 -8.62 20.02 -0.20
C SER A 14 -7.55 19.30 -1.00
N PHE A 15 -6.62 20.06 -1.54
CA PHE A 15 -5.51 19.45 -2.29
C PHE A 15 -4.75 18.46 -1.41
N ARG A 16 -4.47 18.84 -0.17
CA ARG A 16 -3.76 17.97 0.75
C ARG A 16 -4.55 16.69 1.05
N GLY A 17 -5.85 16.83 1.26
CA GLY A 17 -6.70 15.68 1.53
C GLY A 17 -6.77 14.73 0.35
N ALA A 18 -6.95 15.28 -0.84
CA ALA A 18 -7.02 14.46 -2.05
C ALA A 18 -5.68 13.76 -2.29
N LYS A 19 -4.58 14.46 -2.09
CA LYS A 19 -3.26 13.89 -2.28
C LYS A 19 -3.03 12.75 -1.30
N LYS A 20 -3.42 12.94 -0.05
CA LYS A 20 -3.24 11.91 0.98
C LYS A 20 -3.99 10.64 0.60
N ILE A 21 -5.23 10.78 0.18
CA ILE A 21 -6.04 9.63 -0.19
C ILE A 21 -5.44 8.91 -1.39
N LEU A 22 -4.98 9.66 -2.36
CA LEU A 22 -4.36 9.08 -3.54
C LEU A 22 -3.11 8.27 -3.17
N ILE A 23 -2.27 8.83 -2.32
CA ILE A 23 -1.05 8.15 -1.89
C ILE A 23 -1.39 6.90 -1.09
N GLU A 24 -2.36 6.98 -0.20
CA GLU A 24 -2.75 5.82 0.59
C GLU A 24 -3.29 4.70 -0.28
N ASN A 25 -4.10 5.05 -1.27
CA ASN A 25 -4.62 4.05 -2.19
C ASN A 25 -3.50 3.39 -2.98
N PHE A 26 -2.56 4.20 -3.45
CA PHE A 26 -1.41 3.68 -4.18
C PHE A 26 -0.59 2.73 -3.31
N GLU A 27 -0.29 3.15 -2.08
CA GLU A 27 0.51 2.33 -1.20
C GLU A 27 -0.18 1.02 -0.85
N ARG A 28 -1.49 1.10 -0.60
CA ARG A 28 -2.26 -0.08 -0.29
C ARG A 28 -2.21 -1.10 -1.42
N ASP A 29 -2.45 -0.63 -2.63
CA ASP A 29 -2.47 -1.52 -3.79
C ASP A 29 -1.10 -2.10 -4.07
N PHE A 30 -0.07 -1.26 -3.99
CA PHE A 30 1.29 -1.69 -4.28
C PHE A 30 1.76 -2.73 -3.26
N ILE A 31 1.55 -2.44 -1.98
CA ILE A 31 1.98 -3.34 -0.92
C ILE A 31 1.20 -4.65 -0.98
N LYS A 32 -0.10 -4.56 -1.23
CA LYS A 32 -0.92 -5.76 -1.34
C LYS A 32 -0.41 -6.65 -2.47
N LYS A 33 -0.07 -6.05 -3.59
CA LYS A 33 0.45 -6.81 -4.72
C LYS A 33 1.76 -7.51 -4.37
N LYS A 34 2.65 -6.80 -3.69
CA LYS A 34 3.92 -7.38 -3.28
C LYS A 34 3.73 -8.51 -2.28
N LEU A 35 2.80 -8.34 -1.36
CA LEU A 35 2.51 -9.42 -0.41
C LEU A 35 2.00 -10.66 -1.12
N GLU A 36 1.16 -10.47 -2.13
CA GLU A 36 0.66 -11.61 -2.90
C GLU A 36 1.80 -12.29 -3.65
N GLU A 37 2.70 -11.53 -4.22
CA GLU A 37 3.85 -12.09 -4.92
C GLU A 37 4.78 -12.86 -4.00
N CYS A 38 4.79 -12.48 -2.73
CA CYS A 38 5.66 -13.11 -1.73
C CYS A 38 4.90 -14.09 -0.84
N ASP A 39 3.71 -14.51 -1.26
CA ASP A 39 2.89 -15.48 -0.54
C ASP A 39 2.60 -15.06 0.89
N GLY A 40 2.43 -13.78 1.11
CA GLY A 40 2.13 -13.24 2.43
C GLY A 40 3.32 -13.15 3.36
N ASN A 41 4.52 -13.41 2.85
CA ASN A 41 5.72 -13.35 3.68
C ASN A 41 6.16 -11.90 3.82
N ILE A 42 6.01 -11.35 5.02
CA ILE A 42 6.26 -9.94 5.26
C ILE A 42 7.74 -9.61 5.11
N SER A 43 8.62 -10.48 5.56
CA SER A 43 10.05 -10.22 5.45
C SER A 43 10.48 -10.13 3.98
N ARG A 44 9.99 -11.05 3.16
CA ARG A 44 10.34 -11.03 1.74
C ARG A 44 9.73 -9.84 1.03
N ALA A 45 8.51 -9.50 1.38
CA ALA A 45 7.87 -8.33 0.78
C ALA A 45 8.61 -7.06 1.15
N ALA A 46 9.07 -6.95 2.40
CA ALA A 46 9.82 -5.78 2.81
C ALA A 46 11.11 -5.66 2.03
N GLU A 47 11.80 -6.77 1.80
CA GLU A 47 13.00 -6.75 0.96
C GLU A 47 12.68 -6.28 -0.45
N ALA A 48 11.60 -6.80 -1.02
CA ALA A 48 11.20 -6.42 -2.38
C ALA A 48 10.84 -4.96 -2.47
N LEU A 49 10.30 -4.40 -1.39
CA LEU A 49 9.91 -2.99 -1.34
C LEU A 49 11.04 -2.09 -0.86
N ASP A 50 12.18 -2.67 -0.54
CA ASP A 50 13.34 -1.93 -0.05
C ASP A 50 13.00 -1.12 1.19
N MET A 51 12.38 -1.76 2.14
CA MET A 51 12.02 -1.11 3.40
C MET A 51 12.20 -2.10 4.55
N HIS A 52 12.27 -1.56 5.75
CA HIS A 52 12.38 -2.40 6.93
C HIS A 52 11.08 -3.12 7.19
N ARG A 53 11.19 -4.36 7.69
CA ARG A 53 10.03 -5.15 8.00
C ARG A 53 9.07 -4.43 8.95
N GLN A 54 9.63 -3.76 9.95
CA GLN A 54 8.82 -3.04 10.91
C GLN A 54 8.02 -1.93 10.26
N ASN A 55 8.63 -1.23 9.30
CA ASN A 55 7.92 -0.18 8.57
C ASN A 55 6.81 -0.76 7.73
N LEU A 56 7.05 -1.91 7.11
CA LEU A 56 6.02 -2.56 6.32
C LEU A 56 4.86 -2.99 7.21
N GLN A 57 5.16 -3.59 8.37
CA GLN A 57 4.10 -3.99 9.28
C GLN A 57 3.26 -2.81 9.74
N GLN A 58 3.91 -1.68 10.01
CA GLN A 58 3.19 -0.49 10.41
C GLN A 58 2.27 -0.01 9.29
N LYS A 59 2.75 -0.01 8.06
CA LYS A 59 1.92 0.41 6.94
C LYS A 59 0.75 -0.53 6.71
N ILE A 60 0.97 -1.82 6.89
CA ILE A 60 -0.12 -2.79 6.76
C ILE A 60 -1.23 -2.47 7.74
N ARG A 61 -0.86 -2.16 8.98
CA ARG A 61 -1.86 -1.81 9.99
C ARG A 61 -2.54 -0.48 9.68
N GLU A 62 -1.75 0.53 9.32
CA GLU A 62 -2.30 1.86 9.06
C GLU A 62 -3.22 1.87 7.85
N LEU A 63 -2.85 1.14 6.83
CA LEU A 63 -3.62 1.11 5.59
C LEU A 63 -4.69 0.04 5.62
N ARG A 64 -4.75 -0.76 6.66
CA ARG A 64 -5.73 -1.82 6.84
C ARG A 64 -5.73 -2.79 5.67
N ILE A 65 -4.54 -3.22 5.31
CA ILE A 65 -4.36 -4.12 4.19
C ILE A 65 -4.74 -5.53 4.60
N ASN A 66 -5.66 -6.13 3.88
CA ASN A 66 -6.00 -7.55 3.98
C ASN A 66 -6.23 -8.04 5.39
N LYS A 67 -7.21 -7.48 6.04
CA LYS A 67 -7.54 -7.91 7.38
C LYS A 67 -8.02 -9.35 7.45
N GLU A 68 -8.48 -9.88 6.33
CA GLU A 68 -8.99 -11.24 6.31
C GLU A 68 -7.89 -12.29 6.21
N ARG A 69 -6.65 -11.85 6.00
CA ARG A 69 -5.54 -12.77 5.83
C ARG A 69 -4.55 -12.60 6.95
N ASP A 70 -3.99 -13.72 7.39
CA ASP A 70 -2.90 -13.70 8.34
C ASP A 70 -1.60 -13.66 7.59
N TYR A 71 -0.90 -12.54 7.66
CA TYR A 71 0.42 -12.44 7.07
C TYR A 71 1.47 -12.90 8.07
N HIS A 72 2.50 -13.55 7.58
CA HIS A 72 3.57 -14.04 8.43
C HIS A 72 4.90 -13.47 7.98
N GLU A 73 5.86 -13.54 8.87
CA GLU A 73 7.18 -12.97 8.62
C GLU A 73 8.18 -14.01 8.18
#